data_6cdaa2c75592d57fc446750714173d02
#
_entry.id   6cdaa2c75592d57fc446750714173d02
#
_cell.length_a   1.000
_cell.length_b   1.000
_cell.length_c   1.000
_cell.angle_alpha   90.00
_cell.angle_beta   90.00
_cell.angle_gamma   90.00
#
_symmetry.space_group_name_H-M   'P 1'
#
loop_
_entity.id
_entity.type
_entity.pdbx_description
1 polymer ?
#
loop_
_entity_poly.entity_id
_entity_poly.type
_entity_poly.pdbx_seq_one_letter_code
_entity_poly.pdbx_strand_id
1 'polypeptide(L)'
;PPCPPDFAMESDCVEEQNELAWSNIAGCADDVMAYQLYWAPTLGDTLRPVEIFSDPEQLTYTWNEQGERGTIAGCFAVTALDSLQPGPDGTLRRNESALSDTLCADNCPFYFLPNVFTPNLDQVNDTFRAFPWKFIDSVDVRIYNRLGEEVYQTNDPDINWNGMHKDGRTCADGVYYCTARVWTIRLVGLVEERFSGELHLMGGVAPLSE
;
A
#
# COMPACT_ATOMS: atom_id res chain seq x y z
N PRO A 1 -17.77 -29.48 15.05
CA PRO A 1 -17.38 -28.26 14.35
C PRO A 1 -17.03 -28.61 12.90
N PRO A 2 -17.24 -27.70 11.96
CA PRO A 2 -16.81 -27.89 10.59
C PRO A 2 -15.29 -28.03 10.49
N CYS A 3 -14.79 -28.52 9.34
CA CYS A 3 -13.36 -28.52 9.05
C CYS A 3 -12.89 -27.12 8.64
N PRO A 4 -11.60 -26.79 8.86
CA PRO A 4 -11.05 -25.56 8.29
C PRO A 4 -11.13 -25.61 6.77
N PRO A 5 -11.52 -24.49 6.09
CA PRO A 5 -11.56 -24.45 4.64
C PRO A 5 -10.16 -24.58 4.02
N ASP A 6 -10.08 -25.14 2.80
CA ASP A 6 -8.92 -24.92 1.95
C ASP A 6 -8.90 -23.44 1.54
N PHE A 7 -7.76 -22.76 1.68
CA PHE A 7 -7.63 -21.33 1.42
C PHE A 7 -6.52 -21.07 0.42
N ALA A 8 -6.80 -20.25 -0.58
CA ALA A 8 -5.86 -19.80 -1.59
C ALA A 8 -5.93 -18.27 -1.72
N MET A 9 -4.81 -17.67 -2.12
CA MET A 9 -4.71 -16.24 -2.36
C MET A 9 -3.80 -15.98 -3.55
N GLU A 10 -4.21 -15.06 -4.40
CA GLU A 10 -3.42 -14.53 -5.51
C GLU A 10 -3.34 -13.00 -5.38
N SER A 11 -2.12 -12.44 -5.47
CA SER A 11 -1.86 -11.02 -5.32
C SER A 11 -1.56 -10.39 -6.68
N ASP A 12 -2.25 -9.28 -7.00
CA ASP A 12 -2.04 -8.50 -8.20
C ASP A 12 -1.55 -7.09 -7.85
N CYS A 13 -0.28 -6.81 -8.17
CA CYS A 13 0.34 -5.50 -7.96
C CYS A 13 -0.13 -4.43 -8.94
N VAL A 14 -0.69 -4.81 -10.09
CA VAL A 14 -1.18 -3.86 -11.11
C VAL A 14 -2.54 -3.35 -10.72
N GLU A 15 -3.45 -4.28 -10.37
CA GLU A 15 -4.81 -3.96 -9.93
C GLU A 15 -4.87 -3.60 -8.43
N GLU A 16 -3.75 -3.74 -7.69
CA GLU A 16 -3.64 -3.42 -6.25
C GLU A 16 -4.66 -4.18 -5.40
N GLN A 17 -4.73 -5.48 -5.61
CA GLN A 17 -5.69 -6.34 -4.93
C GLN A 17 -5.15 -7.73 -4.64
N ASN A 18 -5.77 -8.40 -3.66
CA ASN A 18 -5.61 -9.82 -3.43
C ASN A 18 -6.95 -10.51 -3.70
N GLU A 19 -6.93 -11.50 -4.58
CA GLU A 19 -8.04 -12.41 -4.78
C GLU A 19 -7.95 -13.54 -3.76
N LEU A 20 -8.90 -13.60 -2.85
CA LEU A 20 -9.00 -14.61 -1.82
C LEU A 20 -10.03 -15.65 -2.26
N ALA A 21 -9.71 -16.93 -2.16
CA ALA A 21 -10.61 -18.03 -2.49
C ALA A 21 -10.54 -19.12 -1.41
N TRP A 22 -11.67 -19.73 -1.12
CA TRP A 22 -11.76 -20.84 -0.19
C TRP A 22 -12.77 -21.88 -0.65
N SER A 23 -12.62 -23.09 -0.14
CA SER A 23 -13.53 -24.19 -0.45
C SER A 23 -13.69 -25.12 0.75
N ASN A 24 -14.84 -25.77 0.84
CA ASN A 24 -15.06 -26.80 1.83
C ASN A 24 -14.25 -28.04 1.51
N ILE A 25 -13.71 -28.68 2.55
CA ILE A 25 -13.04 -29.97 2.43
C ILE A 25 -14.11 -31.08 2.36
N ALA A 26 -14.04 -31.89 1.32
CA ALA A 26 -14.95 -33.02 1.14
C ALA A 26 -14.87 -34.00 2.31
N GLY A 27 -16.03 -34.44 2.82
CA GLY A 27 -16.13 -35.38 3.94
C GLY A 27 -16.15 -34.74 5.33
N CYS A 28 -16.15 -33.42 5.40
CA CYS A 28 -16.44 -32.67 6.61
C CYS A 28 -17.92 -32.32 6.72
N ALA A 29 -18.32 -31.61 7.78
CA ALA A 29 -19.72 -31.24 8.02
C ALA A 29 -20.37 -30.58 6.81
N ASP A 30 -21.53 -31.09 6.39
CA ASP A 30 -22.28 -30.61 5.22
C ASP A 30 -23.16 -29.39 5.55
N ASP A 31 -23.04 -28.82 6.77
CA ASP A 31 -23.90 -27.78 7.31
C ASP A 31 -23.20 -26.41 7.47
N VAL A 32 -22.18 -26.15 6.69
CA VAL A 32 -21.53 -24.83 6.65
C VAL A 32 -22.53 -23.80 6.15
N MET A 33 -22.72 -22.75 6.95
CA MET A 33 -23.70 -21.67 6.71
C MET A 33 -23.05 -20.31 6.49
N ALA A 34 -21.78 -20.18 6.83
CA ALA A 34 -21.06 -18.91 6.69
C ALA A 34 -19.54 -19.12 6.75
N TYR A 35 -18.79 -18.13 6.33
CA TYR A 35 -17.35 -18.04 6.48
C TYR A 35 -16.97 -16.77 7.21
N GLN A 36 -15.92 -16.83 8.03
CA GLN A 36 -15.33 -15.68 8.72
C GLN A 36 -13.91 -15.47 8.21
N LEU A 37 -13.66 -14.29 7.61
CA LEU A 37 -12.32 -13.86 7.21
C LEU A 37 -11.60 -13.23 8.39
N TYR A 38 -10.36 -13.60 8.55
CA TYR A 38 -9.41 -13.04 9.51
C TYR A 38 -8.27 -12.35 8.79
N TRP A 39 -7.79 -11.28 9.36
CA TRP A 39 -6.68 -10.49 8.83
C TRP A 39 -5.77 -9.98 9.94
N ALA A 40 -4.46 -9.91 9.66
CA ALA A 40 -3.45 -9.23 10.46
C ALA A 40 -2.65 -8.28 9.57
N PRO A 41 -2.42 -7.01 9.97
CA PRO A 41 -1.79 -5.99 9.11
C PRO A 41 -0.32 -6.23 8.86
N THR A 42 0.41 -6.84 9.80
CA THR A 42 1.84 -7.10 9.68
C THR A 42 2.18 -8.55 10.04
N LEU A 43 3.36 -8.98 9.60
CA LEU A 43 3.87 -10.31 9.91
C LEU A 43 4.08 -10.46 11.43
N GLY A 44 3.40 -11.44 12.02
CA GLY A 44 3.47 -11.72 13.46
C GLY A 44 2.39 -11.04 14.32
N ASP A 45 1.58 -10.17 13.74
CA ASP A 45 0.38 -9.66 14.40
C ASP A 45 -0.68 -10.76 14.58
N THR A 46 -1.55 -10.55 15.55
CA THR A 46 -2.67 -11.47 15.80
C THR A 46 -3.75 -11.28 14.73
N LEU A 47 -4.14 -12.38 14.09
CA LEU A 47 -5.29 -12.44 13.20
C LEU A 47 -6.57 -12.00 13.95
N ARG A 48 -7.33 -11.09 13.37
CA ARG A 48 -8.60 -10.58 13.89
C ARG A 48 -9.71 -10.77 12.88
N PRO A 49 -10.92 -11.12 13.31
CA PRO A 49 -12.05 -11.24 12.40
C PRO A 49 -12.36 -9.87 11.76
N VAL A 50 -12.56 -9.86 10.45
CA VAL A 50 -12.75 -8.62 9.69
C VAL A 50 -14.01 -8.63 8.84
N GLU A 51 -14.43 -9.78 8.32
CA GLU A 51 -15.61 -9.90 7.46
C GLU A 51 -16.29 -11.25 7.66
N ILE A 52 -17.61 -11.27 7.60
CA ILE A 52 -18.41 -12.48 7.67
C ILE A 52 -19.26 -12.64 6.41
N PHE A 53 -19.11 -13.75 5.71
CA PHE A 53 -19.87 -14.11 4.52
C PHE A 53 -20.97 -15.07 4.90
N SER A 54 -22.20 -14.54 4.97
CA SER A 54 -23.40 -15.32 5.38
C SER A 54 -23.98 -16.19 4.26
N ASP A 55 -23.47 -16.07 3.04
CA ASP A 55 -23.81 -16.94 1.92
C ASP A 55 -22.77 -18.04 1.81
N PRO A 56 -23.15 -19.32 2.04
CA PRO A 56 -22.20 -20.43 1.95
C PRO A 56 -21.68 -20.71 0.54
N GLU A 57 -22.32 -20.14 -0.48
CA GLU A 57 -21.86 -20.22 -1.88
C GLU A 57 -20.87 -19.10 -2.24
N GLN A 58 -20.67 -18.11 -1.37
CA GLN A 58 -19.66 -17.08 -1.57
C GLN A 58 -18.29 -17.62 -1.17
N LEU A 59 -17.53 -18.11 -2.15
CA LEU A 59 -16.26 -18.78 -1.99
C LEU A 59 -15.06 -17.91 -2.41
N THR A 60 -15.29 -16.65 -2.75
CA THR A 60 -14.25 -15.70 -3.15
C THR A 60 -14.50 -14.31 -2.59
N TYR A 61 -13.42 -13.56 -2.42
CA TYR A 61 -13.46 -12.16 -1.99
C TYR A 61 -12.27 -11.40 -2.52
N THR A 62 -12.50 -10.20 -3.06
CA THR A 62 -11.44 -9.29 -3.50
C THR A 62 -11.09 -8.32 -2.39
N TRP A 63 -9.88 -8.40 -1.90
CA TRP A 63 -9.31 -7.44 -0.95
C TRP A 63 -8.48 -6.41 -1.71
N ASN A 64 -8.88 -5.14 -1.67
CA ASN A 64 -8.22 -4.08 -2.43
C ASN A 64 -7.86 -2.86 -1.58
N GLU A 65 -7.01 -1.97 -2.13
CA GLU A 65 -6.57 -0.73 -1.50
C GLU A 65 -7.73 0.26 -1.25
N GLN A 66 -8.78 0.24 -2.07
CA GLN A 66 -9.91 1.15 -1.97
C GLN A 66 -10.83 0.88 -0.76
N GLY A 67 -10.58 -0.21 -0.02
CA GLY A 67 -11.21 -0.45 1.27
C GLY A 67 -10.73 0.51 2.36
N GLU A 68 -11.41 0.49 3.52
CA GLU A 68 -11.14 1.37 4.67
C GLU A 68 -9.70 1.31 5.20
N ARG A 69 -8.85 0.41 4.69
CA ARG A 69 -7.52 0.10 5.24
C ARG A 69 -6.35 0.60 4.40
N GLY A 70 -6.58 1.00 3.13
CA GLY A 70 -5.55 1.59 2.26
C GLY A 70 -4.30 0.72 2.07
N THR A 71 -4.43 -0.61 2.14
CA THR A 71 -3.32 -1.56 1.99
C THR A 71 -3.80 -2.90 1.47
N ILE A 72 -3.01 -3.54 0.62
CA ILE A 72 -3.20 -4.93 0.24
C ILE A 72 -2.34 -5.88 1.10
N ALA A 73 -1.38 -5.35 1.87
CA ALA A 73 -0.56 -6.15 2.76
C ALA A 73 -1.35 -6.72 3.93
N GLY A 74 -0.97 -7.91 4.32
CA GLY A 74 -1.49 -8.58 5.49
C GLY A 74 -1.38 -10.08 5.41
N CYS A 75 -1.65 -10.72 6.53
CA CYS A 75 -1.83 -12.17 6.62
C CYS A 75 -3.32 -12.47 6.76
N PHE A 76 -3.79 -13.46 6.04
CA PHE A 76 -5.21 -13.83 5.91
C PHE A 76 -5.42 -15.30 6.27
N ALA A 77 -6.56 -15.56 6.88
CA ALA A 77 -7.05 -16.91 7.11
C ALA A 77 -8.58 -16.92 7.14
N VAL A 78 -9.21 -18.05 6.92
CA VAL A 78 -10.66 -18.20 6.88
C VAL A 78 -11.08 -19.33 7.81
N THR A 79 -12.23 -19.19 8.47
CA THR A 79 -12.91 -20.27 9.20
C THR A 79 -14.28 -20.54 8.58
N ALA A 80 -14.78 -21.75 8.76
CA ALA A 80 -16.16 -22.12 8.45
C ALA A 80 -17.02 -22.08 9.71
N LEU A 81 -18.25 -21.62 9.57
CA LEU A 81 -19.25 -21.54 10.63
C LEU A 81 -20.43 -22.44 10.28
N ASP A 82 -20.87 -23.29 11.22
CA ASP A 82 -22.06 -24.14 11.04
C ASP A 82 -23.37 -23.39 11.35
N SER A 83 -24.46 -24.13 11.31
CA SER A 83 -25.78 -23.65 11.73
C SER A 83 -25.82 -23.33 13.23
N LEU A 84 -26.69 -22.39 13.61
CA LEU A 84 -26.90 -22.02 15.02
C LEU A 84 -27.44 -23.24 15.81
N GLN A 85 -26.70 -23.64 16.82
CA GLN A 85 -27.06 -24.73 17.72
C GLN A 85 -27.33 -24.19 19.13
N PRO A 86 -28.34 -24.73 19.87
CA PRO A 86 -28.56 -24.37 21.26
C PRO A 86 -27.43 -24.92 22.12
N GLY A 87 -26.74 -24.03 22.84
CA GLY A 87 -25.75 -24.41 23.85
C GLY A 87 -26.43 -24.96 25.12
N PRO A 88 -25.67 -25.54 26.07
CA PRO A 88 -26.17 -26.05 27.33
C PRO A 88 -26.92 -25.05 28.21
N ASP A 89 -26.65 -23.73 27.98
CA ASP A 89 -27.27 -22.60 28.67
C ASP A 89 -28.48 -22.02 27.91
N GLY A 90 -28.91 -22.67 26.78
CA GLY A 90 -29.99 -22.22 25.92
C GLY A 90 -29.62 -21.07 24.98
N THR A 91 -28.37 -20.58 25.00
CA THR A 91 -27.91 -19.58 24.03
C THR A 91 -27.63 -20.23 22.68
N LEU A 92 -28.02 -19.56 21.59
CA LEU A 92 -27.70 -20.03 20.24
C LEU A 92 -26.25 -19.68 19.94
N ARG A 93 -25.46 -20.66 19.56
CA ARG A 93 -24.04 -20.50 19.17
C ARG A 93 -23.78 -21.20 17.85
N ARG A 94 -22.90 -20.65 17.05
CA ARG A 94 -22.30 -21.35 15.90
C ARG A 94 -21.02 -22.02 16.35
N ASN A 95 -20.77 -23.24 15.89
CA ASN A 95 -19.43 -23.80 16.01
C ASN A 95 -18.60 -23.24 14.87
N GLU A 96 -17.39 -22.90 15.21
CA GLU A 96 -16.40 -22.39 14.28
C GLU A 96 -15.30 -23.44 14.08
N SER A 97 -14.84 -23.61 12.85
CA SER A 97 -13.69 -24.46 12.54
C SER A 97 -12.39 -23.90 13.15
N ALA A 98 -11.33 -24.67 13.12
CA ALA A 98 -9.99 -24.10 13.22
C ALA A 98 -9.74 -23.16 12.02
N LEU A 99 -8.75 -22.27 12.13
CA LEU A 99 -8.29 -21.44 11.02
C LEU A 99 -7.76 -22.32 9.87
N SER A 100 -7.99 -21.88 8.64
CA SER A 100 -7.28 -22.39 7.47
C SER A 100 -5.77 -22.17 7.59
N ASP A 101 -5.01 -22.59 6.61
CA ASP A 101 -3.65 -22.11 6.42
C ASP A 101 -3.65 -20.59 6.34
N THR A 102 -2.61 -19.96 6.94
CA THR A 102 -2.44 -18.51 6.88
C THR A 102 -1.56 -18.15 5.70
N LEU A 103 -2.10 -17.35 4.79
CA LEU A 103 -1.39 -16.82 3.63
C LEU A 103 -1.14 -15.33 3.81
N CYS A 104 0.05 -14.87 3.42
CA CYS A 104 0.42 -13.47 3.59
C CYS A 104 0.82 -12.85 2.25
N ALA A 105 0.37 -11.62 2.03
CA ALA A 105 0.75 -10.78 0.90
C ALA A 105 1.45 -9.51 1.37
N ASP A 106 2.32 -8.96 0.54
CA ASP A 106 2.95 -7.66 0.78
C ASP A 106 2.37 -6.61 -0.16
N ASN A 107 2.51 -5.35 0.19
CA ASN A 107 2.28 -4.24 -0.74
C ASN A 107 3.34 -4.26 -1.85
N CYS A 108 3.00 -3.63 -2.97
CA CYS A 108 3.91 -3.40 -4.09
C CYS A 108 4.29 -1.91 -4.14
N PRO A 109 5.12 -1.42 -3.22
CA PRO A 109 5.46 -0.01 -3.18
C PRO A 109 6.21 0.41 -4.44
N PHE A 110 5.92 1.64 -4.86
CA PHE A 110 6.52 2.23 -6.03
C PHE A 110 6.73 3.73 -5.79
N TYR A 111 7.94 4.23 -6.09
CA TYR A 111 8.27 5.65 -5.99
C TYR A 111 9.17 6.04 -7.16
N PHE A 112 8.64 6.80 -8.11
CA PHE A 112 9.37 7.21 -9.31
C PHE A 112 9.80 8.67 -9.22
N LEU A 113 11.10 8.91 -9.39
CA LEU A 113 11.70 10.24 -9.49
C LEU A 113 12.12 10.50 -10.94
N PRO A 114 11.50 11.47 -11.64
CA PRO A 114 11.95 11.88 -12.95
C PRO A 114 13.34 12.55 -12.85
N ASN A 115 14.07 12.62 -13.93
CA ASN A 115 15.41 13.23 -13.95
C ASN A 115 15.47 14.57 -14.66
N VAL A 116 14.34 15.12 -15.11
CA VAL A 116 14.25 16.41 -15.79
C VAL A 116 12.89 17.07 -15.54
N PHE A 117 12.88 18.39 -15.40
CA PHE A 117 11.67 19.21 -15.40
C PHE A 117 11.95 20.59 -15.98
N THR A 118 10.89 21.28 -16.42
CA THR A 118 10.97 22.53 -17.19
C THR A 118 9.98 23.57 -16.64
N PRO A 119 10.34 24.33 -15.59
CA PRO A 119 9.44 25.31 -14.95
C PRO A 119 9.25 26.57 -15.81
N ASN A 120 8.64 26.40 -16.99
CA ASN A 120 8.41 27.45 -17.98
C ASN A 120 6.96 27.97 -18.01
N LEU A 121 6.10 27.45 -17.12
CA LEU A 121 4.68 27.79 -16.95
C LEU A 121 3.80 27.40 -18.15
N ASP A 122 4.18 26.37 -18.90
CA ASP A 122 3.36 25.82 -19.99
C ASP A 122 2.41 24.70 -19.53
N GLN A 123 2.38 24.39 -18.22
CA GLN A 123 1.62 23.34 -17.55
C GLN A 123 2.10 21.91 -17.86
N VAL A 124 3.30 21.75 -18.44
CA VAL A 124 3.91 20.45 -18.69
C VAL A 124 5.26 20.38 -17.99
N ASN A 125 5.39 19.48 -17.02
CA ASN A 125 6.62 19.30 -16.23
C ASN A 125 7.14 20.58 -15.54
N ASP A 126 6.25 21.49 -15.17
CA ASP A 126 6.60 22.74 -14.49
C ASP A 126 7.12 22.55 -13.07
N THR A 127 6.89 21.36 -12.50
CA THR A 127 7.39 20.99 -11.19
C THR A 127 8.10 19.64 -11.23
N PHE A 128 9.16 19.52 -10.45
CA PHE A 128 9.75 18.23 -10.15
C PHE A 128 8.83 17.50 -9.17
N ARG A 129 8.22 16.41 -9.64
CA ARG A 129 7.26 15.63 -8.88
C ARG A 129 7.62 14.15 -8.92
N ALA A 130 7.48 13.47 -7.78
CA ALA A 130 7.44 12.03 -7.76
C ALA A 130 6.06 11.58 -8.25
N PHE A 131 6.00 10.92 -9.41
CA PHE A 131 4.74 10.42 -9.96
C PHE A 131 4.99 9.33 -11.00
N PRO A 132 4.29 8.19 -10.91
CA PRO A 132 3.39 7.79 -9.83
C PRO A 132 4.13 7.34 -8.57
N TRP A 133 3.42 7.29 -7.44
CA TRP A 133 3.91 6.63 -6.24
C TRP A 133 2.77 5.88 -5.54
N LYS A 134 3.11 4.79 -4.80
CA LYS A 134 2.15 3.89 -4.14
C LYS A 134 2.75 3.32 -2.87
N PHE A 135 1.91 3.13 -1.85
CA PHE A 135 2.27 2.55 -0.55
C PHE A 135 3.47 3.24 0.11
N ILE A 136 3.48 4.57 0.04
CA ILE A 136 4.48 5.42 0.67
C ILE A 136 3.88 6.05 1.92
N ASP A 137 4.53 5.85 3.07
CA ASP A 137 4.15 6.46 4.34
C ASP A 137 4.67 7.90 4.43
N SER A 138 5.95 8.08 4.20
CA SER A 138 6.63 9.37 4.36
C SER A 138 7.91 9.43 3.55
N VAL A 139 8.40 10.66 3.33
CA VAL A 139 9.65 10.92 2.60
C VAL A 139 10.46 12.01 3.31
N ASP A 140 11.80 12.01 3.08
CA ASP A 140 12.69 13.16 3.32
C ASP A 140 13.51 13.37 2.05
N VAL A 141 13.08 14.33 1.22
CA VAL A 141 13.69 14.63 -0.08
C VAL A 141 14.48 15.91 0.02
N ARG A 142 15.71 15.91 -0.48
CA ARG A 142 16.61 17.06 -0.51
C ARG A 142 17.21 17.22 -1.89
N ILE A 143 17.27 18.44 -2.35
CA ILE A 143 17.85 18.82 -3.64
C ILE A 143 19.02 19.76 -3.40
N TYR A 144 20.13 19.48 -4.07
CA TYR A 144 21.38 20.22 -3.95
C TYR A 144 21.82 20.77 -5.32
N ASN A 145 22.41 21.94 -5.32
CA ASN A 145 23.09 22.44 -6.49
C ASN A 145 24.46 21.75 -6.67
N ARG A 146 25.15 22.07 -7.78
CA ARG A 146 26.48 21.49 -8.10
C ARG A 146 27.59 21.82 -7.10
N LEU A 147 27.38 22.77 -6.21
CA LEU A 147 28.33 23.15 -5.14
C LEU A 147 28.03 22.44 -3.83
N GLY A 148 26.97 21.58 -3.80
CA GLY A 148 26.53 20.88 -2.60
C GLY A 148 25.66 21.72 -1.65
N GLU A 149 25.22 22.91 -2.07
CA GLU A 149 24.27 23.72 -1.30
C GLU A 149 22.87 23.14 -1.46
N GLU A 150 22.16 22.93 -0.33
CA GLU A 150 20.78 22.49 -0.31
C GLU A 150 19.86 23.64 -0.75
N VAL A 151 19.20 23.43 -1.89
CA VAL A 151 18.30 24.43 -2.50
C VAL A 151 16.82 24.19 -2.14
N TYR A 152 16.46 22.92 -1.85
CA TYR A 152 15.10 22.55 -1.53
C TYR A 152 15.06 21.34 -0.61
N GLN A 153 14.07 21.29 0.27
CA GLN A 153 13.74 20.13 1.10
C GLN A 153 12.24 20.01 1.28
N THR A 154 11.72 18.77 1.28
CA THR A 154 10.30 18.48 1.56
C THR A 154 10.13 17.11 2.20
N ASN A 155 9.03 16.96 2.93
CA ASN A 155 8.49 15.69 3.40
C ASN A 155 7.19 15.30 2.68
N ASP A 156 6.78 16.06 1.67
CA ASP A 156 5.64 15.77 0.82
C ASP A 156 6.04 14.70 -0.21
N PRO A 157 5.35 13.54 -0.27
CA PRO A 157 5.63 12.51 -1.27
C PRO A 157 5.57 12.99 -2.72
N ASP A 158 4.74 13.97 -3.02
CA ASP A 158 4.66 14.59 -4.36
C ASP A 158 5.86 15.48 -4.69
N ILE A 159 6.63 15.92 -3.70
CA ILE A 159 7.76 16.86 -3.80
C ILE A 159 7.31 18.27 -4.25
N ASN A 160 6.80 18.42 -5.47
CA ASN A 160 6.29 19.67 -6.05
C ASN A 160 7.30 20.84 -6.10
N TRP A 161 8.59 20.56 -6.33
CA TRP A 161 9.60 21.62 -6.47
C TRP A 161 9.49 22.33 -7.82
N ASN A 162 9.32 23.64 -7.78
CA ASN A 162 9.14 24.51 -8.95
C ASN A 162 10.42 25.21 -9.42
N GLY A 163 11.59 24.76 -8.98
CA GLY A 163 12.87 25.40 -9.34
C GLY A 163 13.22 26.63 -8.51
N MET A 164 12.51 26.88 -7.40
CA MET A 164 12.84 27.97 -6.49
C MET A 164 13.76 27.48 -5.37
N HIS A 165 14.76 28.25 -5.05
CA HIS A 165 15.59 28.06 -3.86
C HIS A 165 14.79 28.39 -2.59
N LYS A 166 15.13 27.77 -1.47
CA LYS A 166 14.44 27.96 -0.18
C LYS A 166 14.41 29.40 0.33
N ASP A 167 15.25 30.29 -0.18
CA ASP A 167 15.25 31.73 0.11
C ASP A 167 14.42 32.57 -0.88
N GLY A 168 13.71 31.93 -1.82
CA GLY A 168 12.82 32.55 -2.78
C GLY A 168 13.49 33.00 -4.08
N ARG A 169 14.79 32.78 -4.28
CA ARG A 169 15.46 33.06 -5.56
C ARG A 169 15.16 31.92 -6.56
N THR A 170 15.10 32.28 -7.84
CA THR A 170 15.02 31.31 -8.93
C THR A 170 16.35 30.57 -9.05
N CYS A 171 16.30 29.25 -9.12
CA CYS A 171 17.45 28.41 -9.42
C CYS A 171 17.82 28.54 -10.92
N ALA A 172 19.11 28.55 -11.23
CA ALA A 172 19.58 28.59 -12.61
C ALA A 172 19.40 27.24 -13.31
N ASP A 173 19.24 27.27 -14.63
CA ASP A 173 19.28 26.07 -15.45
C ASP A 173 20.57 25.29 -15.20
N GLY A 174 20.46 23.98 -15.13
CA GLY A 174 21.61 23.12 -14.87
C GLY A 174 21.30 21.80 -14.20
N VAL A 175 22.35 21.14 -13.75
CA VAL A 175 22.28 19.86 -13.05
C VAL A 175 22.23 20.11 -11.55
N TYR A 176 21.30 19.45 -10.92
CA TYR A 176 21.09 19.35 -9.48
C TYR A 176 21.19 17.88 -9.05
N TYR A 177 21.31 17.64 -7.78
CA TYR A 177 21.38 16.30 -7.21
C TYR A 177 20.25 16.13 -6.21
N CYS A 178 19.47 15.06 -6.39
CA CYS A 178 18.38 14.71 -5.48
C CYS A 178 18.80 13.54 -4.60
N THR A 179 18.53 13.62 -3.31
CA THR A 179 18.54 12.49 -2.39
C THR A 179 17.19 12.34 -1.76
N ALA A 180 16.68 11.11 -1.68
CA ALA A 180 15.40 10.82 -1.04
C ALA A 180 15.55 9.61 -0.10
N ARG A 181 15.08 9.77 1.12
CA ARG A 181 14.73 8.66 2.00
C ARG A 181 13.22 8.48 1.92
N VAL A 182 12.78 7.28 1.66
CA VAL A 182 11.37 6.95 1.43
C VAL A 182 11.01 5.80 2.34
N TRP A 183 9.97 5.96 3.14
CA TRP A 183 9.46 4.90 4.00
C TRP A 183 8.25 4.28 3.32
N THR A 184 8.44 3.02 2.92
CA THR A 184 7.41 2.22 2.23
C THR A 184 6.62 1.39 3.22
N ILE A 185 5.31 1.25 2.99
CA ILE A 185 4.42 0.42 3.80
C ILE A 185 4.55 -1.01 3.32
N ARG A 186 5.10 -1.89 4.17
CA ARG A 186 5.34 -3.30 3.86
C ARG A 186 4.69 -4.21 4.89
N LEU A 187 4.57 -5.49 4.56
CA LEU A 187 4.08 -6.51 5.49
C LEU A 187 4.92 -6.62 6.77
N VAL A 188 6.21 -6.34 6.68
CA VAL A 188 7.13 -6.32 7.82
C VAL A 188 7.13 -4.99 8.60
N GLY A 189 6.23 -4.07 8.27
CA GLY A 189 6.20 -2.70 8.77
C GLY A 189 6.85 -1.70 7.82
N LEU A 190 7.23 -0.51 8.33
CA LEU A 190 7.86 0.52 7.51
C LEU A 190 9.29 0.13 7.16
N VAL A 191 9.61 0.21 5.87
CA VAL A 191 10.96 -0.05 5.33
C VAL A 191 11.51 1.23 4.71
N GLU A 192 12.72 1.64 5.14
CA GLU A 192 13.42 2.79 4.56
C GLU A 192 14.14 2.37 3.28
N GLU A 193 13.84 3.05 2.19
CA GLU A 193 14.55 2.97 0.92
C GLU A 193 15.26 4.30 0.63
N ARG A 194 16.41 4.24 -0.06
CA ARG A 194 17.21 5.42 -0.38
C ARG A 194 17.41 5.54 -1.87
N PHE A 195 17.12 6.71 -2.38
CA PHE A 195 17.30 7.08 -3.77
C PHE A 195 18.27 8.25 -3.86
N SER A 196 19.07 8.29 -4.91
CA SER A 196 19.89 9.44 -5.26
C SER A 196 20.06 9.49 -6.77
N GLY A 197 20.08 10.67 -7.33
CA GLY A 197 20.20 10.83 -8.76
C GLY A 197 20.45 12.27 -9.18
N GLU A 198 20.75 12.43 -10.46
CA GLU A 198 20.87 13.72 -11.11
C GLU A 198 19.49 14.19 -11.54
N LEU A 199 19.27 15.49 -11.44
CA LEU A 199 18.06 16.17 -11.82
C LEU A 199 18.42 17.39 -12.70
N HIS A 200 17.85 17.46 -13.89
CA HIS A 200 18.07 18.56 -14.82
C HIS A 200 16.92 19.56 -14.72
N LEU A 201 17.26 20.81 -14.36
CA LEU A 201 16.36 21.95 -14.47
C LEU A 201 16.69 22.67 -15.79
N MET A 202 15.69 22.81 -16.67
CA MET A 202 15.86 23.37 -18.02
C MET A 202 14.73 24.35 -18.32
N GLY A 203 15.06 25.50 -18.93
CA GLY A 203 14.07 26.48 -19.37
C GLY A 203 13.37 27.20 -18.23
N GLY A 204 14.03 27.37 -17.09
CA GLY A 204 13.51 28.14 -15.97
C GLY A 204 13.15 29.55 -16.39
N VAL A 205 12.09 30.13 -15.80
CA VAL A 205 11.69 31.51 -16.06
C VAL A 205 12.86 32.41 -15.70
N ALA A 206 13.45 33.08 -16.70
CA ALA A 206 14.47 34.08 -16.45
C ALA A 206 13.93 35.13 -15.45
N PRO A 207 14.71 35.56 -14.45
CA PRO A 207 14.26 36.63 -13.58
C PRO A 207 13.88 37.82 -14.45
N LEU A 208 12.67 38.37 -14.22
CA LEU A 208 12.26 39.61 -14.89
C LEU A 208 13.36 40.65 -14.60
N SER A 209 14.08 41.08 -15.64
CA SER A 209 15.03 42.20 -15.51
C SER A 209 14.22 43.44 -15.12
N GLU A 210 14.50 43.98 -13.91
CA GLU A 210 14.02 45.31 -13.51
C GLU A 210 14.52 46.40 -14.47
#